data_6c4ae2042358bc3fcc9fc7e70d8d930a
#
_entry.id   6c4ae2042358bc3fcc9fc7e70d8d930a
#
_cell.length_a   1.000
_cell.length_b   1.000
_cell.length_c   1.000
_cell.angle_alpha   90.00
_cell.angle_beta   90.00
_cell.angle_gamma   90.00
#
_symmetry.space_group_name_H-M   'P 1'
#
loop_
_entity.id
_entity.type
_entity.pdbx_description
1 polymer ?
#
loop_
_entity_poly.entity_id
_entity_poly.type
_entity_poly.pdbx_seq_one_letter_code
_entity_poly.pdbx_strand_id
1 'polypeptide(L)'
;MLSVAKRLDAISEWGSVVALTYIAAQRSFVDYSDMADAKAMLESITRSFGLIYGEARHVRINTISQSPTATTAGEGIEGMEQLRLFADRMSPLGNADADDCADYCVALFSDLTRKVTMQNLYHDGGFSSVGITGSALEQIFS
;
A
#
# COMPACT_ATOMS: atom_id res chain seq x y z
N MET A 1 2.68 -17.47 5.01
CA MET A 1 2.19 -17.72 3.64
C MET A 1 3.33 -17.87 2.64
N LEU A 2 4.17 -16.86 2.37
CA LEU A 2 5.25 -16.95 1.36
C LEU A 2 6.24 -18.10 1.58
N SER A 3 6.63 -18.40 2.83
CA SER A 3 7.51 -19.55 3.13
C SER A 3 6.88 -20.89 2.77
N VAL A 4 5.55 -21.04 2.92
CA VAL A 4 4.80 -22.23 2.51
C VAL A 4 4.73 -22.31 1.00
N ALA A 5 4.40 -21.20 0.33
CA ALA A 5 4.37 -21.13 -1.12
C ALA A 5 5.72 -21.52 -1.75
N LYS A 6 6.84 -21.11 -1.13
CA LYS A 6 8.20 -21.53 -1.55
C LYS A 6 8.38 -23.04 -1.45
N ARG A 7 7.98 -23.64 -0.32
CA ARG A 7 8.13 -25.10 -0.11
C ARG A 7 7.26 -25.92 -1.06
N LEU A 8 6.10 -25.38 -1.44
CA LEU A 8 5.14 -26.04 -2.33
C LEU A 8 5.36 -25.69 -3.81
N ASP A 9 6.33 -24.86 -4.11
CA ASP A 9 6.59 -24.35 -5.47
C ASP A 9 5.33 -23.73 -6.14
N ALA A 10 4.54 -23.02 -5.33
CA ALA A 10 3.19 -22.59 -5.69
C ALA A 10 3.13 -21.29 -6.52
N ILE A 11 4.27 -20.61 -6.72
CA ILE A 11 4.32 -19.37 -7.51
C ILE A 11 5.10 -19.66 -8.79
N SER A 12 4.46 -19.43 -9.93
CA SER A 12 5.06 -19.64 -11.25
C SER A 12 6.28 -18.75 -11.47
N GLU A 13 7.18 -19.20 -12.34
CA GLU A 13 8.26 -18.34 -12.85
C GLU A 13 7.68 -17.06 -13.47
N TRP A 14 8.34 -15.93 -13.23
CA TRP A 14 7.86 -14.59 -13.61
C TRP A 14 6.52 -14.18 -12.99
N GLY A 15 6.05 -14.89 -11.96
CA GLY A 15 4.86 -14.52 -11.20
C GLY A 15 4.97 -13.15 -10.55
N SER A 16 3.82 -12.60 -10.16
CA SER A 16 3.75 -11.32 -9.44
C SER A 16 2.91 -11.49 -8.17
N VAL A 17 3.41 -10.95 -7.07
CA VAL A 17 2.71 -10.91 -5.78
C VAL A 17 2.62 -9.46 -5.34
N VAL A 18 1.42 -9.06 -4.94
CA VAL A 18 1.15 -7.73 -4.40
C VAL A 18 0.56 -7.87 -3.00
N ALA A 19 1.00 -7.04 -2.07
CA ALA A 19 0.42 -6.93 -0.74
C ALA A 19 0.01 -5.47 -0.47
N LEU A 20 -1.11 -5.27 0.22
CA LEU A 20 -1.62 -3.94 0.54
C LEU A 20 -1.04 -3.45 1.86
N THR A 21 -0.30 -2.36 1.80
CA THR A 21 0.22 -1.63 2.95
C THR A 21 -0.47 -0.27 3.10
N TYR A 22 0.03 0.55 4.00
CA TYR A 22 -0.45 1.91 4.23
C TYR A 22 0.70 2.79 4.67
N ILE A 23 0.63 4.08 4.42
CA ILE A 23 1.65 5.07 4.77
C ILE A 23 2.01 5.06 6.27
N ALA A 24 1.11 4.57 7.13
CA ALA A 24 1.38 4.39 8.55
C ALA A 24 2.55 3.43 8.87
N ALA A 25 2.96 2.60 7.91
CA ALA A 25 4.22 1.84 8.02
C ALA A 25 5.47 2.74 8.13
N GLN A 26 5.36 4.01 7.71
CA GLN A 26 6.46 4.97 7.62
C GLN A 26 6.16 6.32 8.30
N ARG A 27 4.93 6.55 8.74
CA ARG A 27 4.46 7.77 9.40
C ARG A 27 3.63 7.40 10.61
N SER A 28 3.71 8.20 11.66
CA SER A 28 2.88 8.01 12.86
C SER A 28 1.50 8.61 12.66
N PHE A 29 0.49 7.84 13.03
CA PHE A 29 -0.91 8.25 13.09
C PHE A 29 -1.47 7.98 14.49
N VAL A 30 -2.37 8.85 14.95
CA VAL A 30 -3.05 8.67 16.24
C VAL A 30 -3.88 7.38 16.18
N ASP A 31 -3.84 6.59 17.23
CA ASP A 31 -4.63 5.37 17.45
C ASP A 31 -4.44 4.27 16.37
N TYR A 32 -3.27 4.26 15.69
CA TYR A 32 -3.00 3.32 14.60
C TYR A 32 -1.70 2.51 14.77
N SER A 33 -1.15 2.42 16.00
CA SER A 33 0.19 1.85 16.25
C SER A 33 0.32 0.38 15.88
N ASP A 34 -0.58 -0.49 16.33
CA ASP A 34 -0.48 -1.93 16.10
C ASP A 34 -0.57 -2.29 14.61
N MET A 35 -1.45 -1.59 13.90
CA MET A 35 -1.59 -1.79 12.46
C MET A 35 -0.39 -1.21 11.70
N ALA A 36 0.18 -0.10 12.17
CA ALA A 36 1.39 0.49 11.59
C ALA A 36 2.56 -0.49 11.67
N ASP A 37 2.77 -1.13 12.83
CA ASP A 37 3.80 -2.15 13.02
C ASP A 37 3.60 -3.36 12.11
N ALA A 38 2.36 -3.84 11.98
CA ALA A 38 2.02 -4.93 11.06
C ALA A 38 2.32 -4.56 9.60
N LYS A 39 2.03 -3.32 9.18
CA LYS A 39 2.33 -2.83 7.82
C LYS A 39 3.82 -2.63 7.59
N ALA A 40 4.56 -2.14 8.58
CA ALA A 40 6.03 -2.04 8.51
C ALA A 40 6.68 -3.42 8.36
N MET A 41 6.20 -4.42 9.11
CA MET A 41 6.64 -5.80 8.97
C MET A 41 6.31 -6.36 7.59
N LEU A 42 5.14 -6.09 7.04
CA LEU A 42 4.73 -6.52 5.69
C LEU A 42 5.67 -5.97 4.61
N GLU A 43 6.04 -4.69 4.69
CA GLU A 43 7.02 -4.09 3.78
C GLU A 43 8.41 -4.72 3.89
N SER A 44 8.84 -5.04 5.12
CA SER A 44 10.10 -5.76 5.34
C SER A 44 10.08 -7.18 4.75
N ILE A 45 8.98 -7.92 4.96
CA ILE A 45 8.77 -9.25 4.39
C ILE A 45 8.80 -9.19 2.86
N THR A 46 8.17 -8.18 2.26
CA THR A 46 8.16 -7.97 0.81
C THR A 46 9.56 -7.84 0.24
N ARG A 47 10.44 -7.07 0.89
CA ARG A 47 11.85 -6.97 0.47
C ARG A 47 12.59 -8.29 0.59
N SER A 48 12.46 -8.98 1.73
CA SER A 48 13.17 -10.24 1.98
C SER A 48 12.76 -11.35 1.01
N PHE A 49 11.46 -11.52 0.83
CA PHE A 49 10.95 -12.56 -0.09
C PHE A 49 11.06 -12.14 -1.56
N GLY A 50 11.03 -10.85 -1.87
CA GLY A 50 11.30 -10.33 -3.21
C GLY A 50 12.70 -10.71 -3.69
N LEU A 51 13.71 -10.62 -2.82
CA LEU A 51 15.06 -11.10 -3.13
C LEU A 51 15.05 -12.61 -3.35
N ILE A 52 14.55 -13.39 -2.39
CA ILE A 52 14.57 -14.86 -2.42
C ILE A 52 13.88 -15.42 -3.67
N TYR A 53 12.70 -14.91 -3.99
CA TYR A 53 11.92 -15.37 -5.14
C TYR A 53 12.40 -14.76 -6.46
N GLY A 54 12.90 -13.54 -6.42
CA GLY A 54 13.45 -12.86 -7.58
C GLY A 54 14.66 -13.59 -8.15
N GLU A 55 15.60 -13.98 -7.28
CA GLU A 55 16.77 -14.76 -7.69
C GLU A 55 16.41 -16.18 -8.14
N ALA A 56 15.49 -16.83 -7.44
CA ALA A 56 15.17 -18.23 -7.72
C ALA A 56 14.29 -18.42 -8.96
N ARG A 57 13.34 -17.51 -9.23
CA ARG A 57 12.27 -17.72 -10.21
C ARG A 57 11.80 -16.44 -10.94
N HIS A 58 12.52 -15.35 -10.80
CA HIS A 58 12.17 -14.05 -11.39
C HIS A 58 10.79 -13.51 -10.92
N VAL A 59 10.30 -13.99 -9.77
CA VAL A 59 9.02 -13.53 -9.19
C VAL A 59 9.18 -12.11 -8.66
N ARG A 60 8.22 -11.26 -8.95
CA ARG A 60 8.15 -9.88 -8.46
C ARG A 60 7.25 -9.84 -7.21
N ILE A 61 7.71 -9.18 -6.16
CA ILE A 61 6.93 -8.99 -4.94
C ILE A 61 6.99 -7.51 -4.57
N ASN A 62 5.82 -6.85 -4.52
CA ASN A 62 5.68 -5.44 -4.22
C ASN A 62 4.60 -5.20 -3.15
N THR A 63 4.65 -4.04 -2.52
CA THR A 63 3.52 -3.52 -1.76
C THR A 63 2.91 -2.31 -2.47
N ILE A 64 1.59 -2.15 -2.33
CA ILE A 64 0.88 -0.93 -2.66
C ILE A 64 0.52 -0.24 -1.34
N SER A 65 1.04 0.97 -1.14
CA SER A 65 0.62 1.87 -0.07
C SER A 65 -0.62 2.61 -0.54
N GLN A 66 -1.78 2.05 -0.20
CA GLN A 66 -3.10 2.49 -0.66
C GLN A 66 -3.65 3.63 0.21
N SER A 67 -4.47 4.50 -0.37
CA SER A 67 -5.30 5.44 0.39
C SER A 67 -6.16 4.75 1.45
N PRO A 68 -6.56 5.46 2.52
CA PRO A 68 -7.59 4.96 3.43
C PRO A 68 -8.88 4.67 2.65
N THR A 69 -9.17 3.40 2.44
CA THR A 69 -10.33 2.95 1.66
C THR A 69 -11.39 2.37 2.59
N ALA A 70 -12.66 2.68 2.34
CA ALA A 70 -13.76 2.10 3.09
C ALA A 70 -13.80 0.58 2.85
N THR A 71 -13.57 -0.19 3.89
CA THR A 71 -13.61 -1.64 3.86
C THR A 71 -14.27 -2.16 5.13
N THR A 72 -14.90 -3.32 5.07
CA THR A 72 -15.51 -3.98 6.25
C THR A 72 -14.51 -4.13 7.41
N ALA A 73 -13.24 -4.38 7.12
CA ALA A 73 -12.19 -4.45 8.14
C ALA A 73 -11.85 -3.07 8.73
N GLY A 74 -11.96 -2.00 7.94
CA GLY A 74 -11.69 -0.63 8.38
C GLY A 74 -12.83 -0.02 9.19
N GLU A 75 -14.07 -0.46 8.99
CA GLU A 75 -15.25 0.03 9.72
C GLU A 75 -15.17 -0.22 11.25
N GLY A 76 -14.36 -1.20 11.67
CA GLY A 76 -14.12 -1.51 13.08
C GLY A 76 -13.03 -0.66 13.75
N ILE A 77 -12.34 0.21 13.03
CA ILE A 77 -11.25 1.05 13.56
C ILE A 77 -11.80 2.42 13.91
N GLU A 78 -11.75 2.77 15.20
CA GLU A 78 -12.16 4.10 15.68
C GLU A 78 -11.34 5.20 14.99
N GLY A 79 -12.00 6.27 14.56
CA GLY A 79 -11.36 7.39 13.87
C GLY A 79 -11.02 7.16 12.38
N MET A 80 -11.33 5.98 11.80
CA MET A 80 -10.99 5.68 10.41
C MET A 80 -11.69 6.62 9.42
N GLU A 81 -12.93 7.00 9.67
CA GLU A 81 -13.66 7.94 8.79
C GLU A 81 -13.03 9.34 8.81
N GLN A 82 -12.64 9.83 9.98
CA GLN A 82 -11.94 11.12 10.12
C GLN A 82 -10.58 11.07 9.38
N LEU A 83 -9.86 9.96 9.50
CA LEU A 83 -8.59 9.77 8.79
C LEU A 83 -8.81 9.74 7.27
N ARG A 84 -9.87 9.08 6.80
CA ARG A 84 -10.23 9.04 5.39
C ARG A 84 -10.55 10.43 4.84
N LEU A 85 -11.36 11.19 5.54
CA LEU A 85 -11.71 12.57 5.17
C LEU A 85 -10.48 13.49 5.19
N PHE A 86 -9.63 13.35 6.18
CA PHE A 86 -8.37 14.10 6.25
C PHE A 86 -7.46 13.76 5.06
N ALA A 87 -7.25 12.47 4.79
CA ALA A 87 -6.40 12.04 3.69
C ALA A 87 -6.94 12.51 2.33
N ASP A 88 -8.27 12.47 2.13
CA ASP A 88 -8.92 12.97 0.91
C ASP A 88 -8.61 14.44 0.66
N ARG A 89 -8.70 15.28 1.69
CA ARG A 89 -8.40 16.71 1.60
C ARG A 89 -6.91 17.02 1.38
N MET A 90 -6.06 16.16 1.92
CA MET A 90 -4.61 16.30 1.78
C MET A 90 -4.08 15.71 0.48
N SER A 91 -4.85 14.90 -0.22
CA SER A 91 -4.46 14.27 -1.47
C SER A 91 -4.81 15.14 -2.67
N PRO A 92 -3.84 15.57 -3.50
CA PRO A 92 -4.12 16.40 -4.68
C PRO A 92 -5.08 15.78 -5.68
N LEU A 93 -5.14 14.45 -5.77
CA LEU A 93 -6.05 13.70 -6.65
C LEU A 93 -7.25 13.09 -5.89
N GLY A 94 -7.39 13.38 -4.59
CA GLY A 94 -8.32 12.70 -3.71
C GLY A 94 -7.84 11.30 -3.31
N ASN A 95 -8.64 10.61 -2.48
CA ASN A 95 -8.36 9.21 -2.12
C ASN A 95 -8.61 8.30 -3.31
N ALA A 96 -7.70 7.36 -3.55
CA ALA A 96 -7.96 6.25 -4.42
C ALA A 96 -8.94 5.26 -3.77
N ASP A 97 -9.91 4.81 -4.51
CA ASP A 97 -10.89 3.82 -4.06
C ASP A 97 -10.44 2.36 -4.36
N ALA A 98 -11.35 1.42 -4.18
CA ALA A 98 -11.06 0.00 -4.39
C ALA A 98 -10.90 -0.35 -5.88
N ASP A 99 -11.63 0.31 -6.76
CA ASP A 99 -11.56 0.08 -8.21
C ASP A 99 -10.26 0.67 -8.78
N ASP A 100 -9.87 1.87 -8.34
CA ASP A 100 -8.55 2.44 -8.63
C ASP A 100 -7.42 1.51 -8.22
N CYS A 101 -7.53 0.92 -7.02
CA CYS A 101 -6.55 -0.05 -6.53
C CYS A 101 -6.50 -1.32 -7.39
N ALA A 102 -7.66 -1.80 -7.84
CA ALA A 102 -7.76 -2.97 -8.71
C ALA A 102 -7.09 -2.70 -10.06
N ASP A 103 -7.31 -1.55 -10.66
CA ASP A 103 -6.67 -1.14 -11.92
C ASP A 103 -5.15 -1.06 -11.77
N TYR A 104 -4.67 -0.53 -10.66
CA TYR A 104 -3.24 -0.51 -10.38
C TYR A 104 -2.67 -1.92 -10.17
N CYS A 105 -3.41 -2.82 -9.53
CA CYS A 105 -3.04 -4.24 -9.41
C CYS A 105 -2.93 -4.91 -10.79
N VAL A 106 -3.86 -4.63 -11.72
CA VAL A 106 -3.79 -5.15 -13.09
C VAL A 106 -2.48 -4.73 -13.77
N ALA A 107 -2.09 -3.46 -13.64
CA ALA A 107 -0.80 -2.99 -14.16
C ALA A 107 0.39 -3.72 -13.53
N LEU A 108 0.38 -3.95 -12.20
CA LEU A 108 1.45 -4.65 -11.49
C LEU A 108 1.50 -6.16 -11.78
N PHE A 109 0.40 -6.78 -12.15
CA PHE A 109 0.37 -8.19 -12.57
C PHE A 109 0.75 -8.36 -14.05
N SER A 110 0.72 -7.29 -14.85
CA SER A 110 1.09 -7.33 -16.25
C SER A 110 2.60 -7.29 -16.46
N ASP A 111 3.05 -7.61 -17.68
CA ASP A 111 4.45 -7.52 -18.11
C ASP A 111 4.94 -6.06 -18.24
N LEU A 112 4.06 -5.07 -18.23
CA LEU A 112 4.43 -3.65 -18.27
C LEU A 112 5.33 -3.24 -17.10
N THR A 113 5.19 -3.94 -15.95
CA THR A 113 5.99 -3.70 -14.74
C THR A 113 7.02 -4.80 -14.48
N ARG A 114 7.49 -5.49 -15.51
CA ARG A 114 8.33 -6.70 -15.41
C ARG A 114 9.61 -6.52 -14.58
N LYS A 115 10.12 -5.30 -14.44
CA LYS A 115 11.33 -5.00 -13.66
C LYS A 115 11.04 -4.25 -12.36
N VAL A 116 9.76 -4.18 -11.93
CA VAL A 116 9.36 -3.58 -10.66
C VAL A 116 9.20 -4.66 -9.62
N THR A 117 10.09 -4.71 -8.63
CA THR A 117 10.03 -5.66 -7.52
C THR A 117 10.66 -5.06 -6.26
N MET A 118 10.25 -5.55 -5.09
CA MET A 118 10.73 -5.12 -3.77
C MET A 118 10.43 -3.64 -3.46
N GLN A 119 9.46 -3.06 -4.16
CA GLN A 119 9.09 -1.66 -4.00
C GLN A 119 7.86 -1.53 -3.10
N ASN A 120 7.83 -0.43 -2.34
CA ASN A 120 6.60 0.12 -1.77
C ASN A 120 6.11 1.21 -2.72
N LEU A 121 4.97 0.96 -3.35
CA LEU A 121 4.41 1.81 -4.41
C LEU A 121 3.23 2.59 -3.83
N TYR A 122 3.36 3.91 -3.79
CA TYR A 122 2.29 4.77 -3.30
C TYR A 122 1.17 4.88 -4.32
N HIS A 123 -0.05 4.63 -3.85
CA HIS A 123 -1.29 4.78 -4.60
C HIS A 123 -2.31 5.49 -3.71
N ASP A 124 -2.07 6.77 -3.45
CA ASP A 124 -2.71 7.53 -2.39
C ASP A 124 -3.08 8.97 -2.82
N GLY A 125 -3.25 9.19 -4.11
CA GLY A 125 -3.61 10.50 -4.64
C GLY A 125 -2.56 11.60 -4.39
N GLY A 126 -1.33 11.21 -3.96
CA GLY A 126 -0.24 12.11 -3.63
C GLY A 126 -0.12 12.46 -2.14
N PHE A 127 -0.97 11.88 -1.27
CA PHE A 127 -0.97 12.13 0.18
C PHE A 127 0.41 11.99 0.81
N SER A 128 1.13 10.93 0.49
CA SER A 128 2.46 10.63 1.07
C SER A 128 3.52 11.70 0.80
N SER A 129 3.33 12.52 -0.24
CA SER A 129 4.30 13.52 -0.71
C SER A 129 3.91 14.95 -0.38
N VAL A 130 2.70 15.18 0.12
CA VAL A 130 2.18 16.53 0.43
C VAL A 130 2.49 16.91 1.86
N GLY A 131 2.96 18.13 2.07
CA GLY A 131 3.07 18.73 3.40
C GLY A 131 1.74 19.31 3.87
N ILE A 132 1.13 20.18 3.04
CA ILE A 132 -0.20 20.77 3.27
C ILE A 132 -0.80 21.21 1.93
N THR A 133 -2.11 21.09 1.78
CA THR A 133 -2.86 21.57 0.60
C THR A 133 -3.44 22.96 0.84
N GLY A 134 -3.74 23.70 -0.25
CA GLY A 134 -4.42 24.99 -0.17
C GLY A 134 -5.80 24.90 0.52
N SER A 135 -6.56 23.83 0.18
CA SER A 135 -7.88 23.58 0.79
C SER A 135 -7.80 23.29 2.29
N ALA A 136 -6.76 22.63 2.75
CA ALA A 136 -6.53 22.42 4.18
C ALA A 136 -6.17 23.74 4.89
N LEU A 137 -5.37 24.62 4.28
CA LEU A 137 -5.05 25.94 4.82
C LEU A 137 -6.28 26.83 4.92
N GLU A 138 -7.09 26.89 3.89
CA GLU A 138 -8.34 27.72 3.89
C GLU A 138 -9.26 27.36 5.06
N GLN A 139 -9.37 26.11 5.42
CA GLN A 139 -10.20 25.66 6.55
C GLN A 139 -9.63 26.01 7.93
N ILE A 140 -8.30 26.13 8.05
CA ILE A 140 -7.68 26.51 9.33
C ILE A 140 -7.87 28.01 9.62
N PHE A 141 -7.95 28.80 8.56
CA PHE A 141 -7.98 30.27 8.67
C PHE A 141 -9.34 30.92 8.29
N SER A 142 -10.35 30.11 7.99
CA SER A 142 -11.75 30.54 7.82
C SER A 142 -12.54 30.47 9.13
#